data_f270b299e48bc0498f0d3d3f69701097
#
_entry.id   f270b299e48bc0498f0d3d3f69701097
#
_cell.length_a   1.000
_cell.length_b   1.000
_cell.length_c   1.000
_cell.angle_alpha   90.00
_cell.angle_beta   90.00
_cell.angle_gamma   90.00
#
_symmetry.space_group_name_H-M   'P 1'
#
loop_
_entity.id
_entity.type
_entity.pdbx_description
1 polymer ?
#
loop_
_entity_poly.entity_id
_entity_poly.type
_entity_poly.pdbx_seq_one_letter_code
_entity_poly.pdbx_strand_id
1 'polypeptide(L)'
;NMIGHTNIEHQGVSLIEKYVSKKNNDIKLSLDIQIQKKIYDSLYNDTINLNPDYSMNILIDLTSEEIVSNVFIDNRISNKRFDQTLLPLKDLKFDFGSVFKTFTVYSAIKNQKIDLNEYFDVDKPVLIGSKVINDFPRNSEIPMQVADILKKSSNRGAILIRRNLNCINEFKVDLDQ
;
A
#
# COMPACT_ATOMS: atom_id res chain seq x y z
N ASN A 1 -1.97 18.88 10.02
CA ASN A 1 -1.97 18.72 11.48
C ASN A 1 -2.39 17.28 11.81
N MET A 2 -1.45 16.43 12.24
CA MET A 2 -1.74 15.03 12.63
C MET A 2 -2.41 14.90 13.99
N ILE A 3 -2.17 15.85 14.85
CA ILE A 3 -2.65 15.81 16.24
C ILE A 3 -4.17 16.02 16.27
N GLY A 4 -4.69 16.84 15.40
CA GLY A 4 -6.10 17.17 15.35
C GLY A 4 -6.37 18.59 15.83
N HIS A 5 -7.60 18.86 16.17
CA HIS A 5 -8.07 20.16 16.65
C HIS A 5 -8.89 20.01 17.90
N THR A 6 -8.79 21.01 18.76
CA THR A 6 -9.69 21.20 19.90
C THR A 6 -10.72 22.28 19.58
N ASN A 7 -11.88 22.23 20.22
CA ASN A 7 -12.84 23.33 20.23
C ASN A 7 -12.41 24.46 21.19
N ILE A 8 -13.21 25.52 21.28
CA ILE A 8 -12.94 26.64 22.18
C ILE A 8 -12.97 26.26 23.67
N GLU A 9 -13.55 25.11 24.01
CA GLU A 9 -13.58 24.53 25.35
C GLU A 9 -12.40 23.57 25.61
N HIS A 10 -11.38 23.56 24.73
CA HIS A 10 -10.22 22.69 24.77
C HIS A 10 -10.53 21.19 24.67
N GLN A 11 -11.73 20.82 24.19
CA GLN A 11 -12.09 19.42 23.94
C GLN A 11 -11.61 19.00 22.57
N GLY A 12 -10.97 17.84 22.47
CA GLY A 12 -10.52 17.27 21.20
C GLY A 12 -11.71 16.89 20.29
N VAL A 13 -11.81 17.51 19.13
CA VAL A 13 -12.90 17.28 18.17
C VAL A 13 -12.49 16.41 16.98
N SER A 14 -11.18 16.28 16.76
CA SER A 14 -10.67 15.48 15.65
C SER A 14 -9.40 14.71 16.00
N LEU A 15 -9.16 13.61 15.29
CA LEU A 15 -7.93 12.81 15.31
C LEU A 15 -7.48 12.38 16.71
N ILE A 16 -6.18 12.49 16.98
CA ILE A 16 -5.56 12.11 18.25
C ILE A 16 -6.14 12.94 19.40
N GLU A 17 -6.35 14.23 19.21
CA GLU A 17 -6.95 15.11 20.23
C GLU A 17 -8.33 14.62 20.68
N LYS A 18 -9.17 14.15 19.76
CA LYS A 18 -10.46 13.55 20.11
C LYS A 18 -10.33 12.28 20.94
N TYR A 19 -9.23 11.56 20.76
CA TYR A 19 -8.97 10.32 21.50
C TYR A 19 -8.38 10.60 22.88
N VAL A 20 -7.43 11.56 22.94
CA VAL A 20 -6.72 11.96 24.16
C VAL A 20 -7.66 12.63 25.16
N SER A 21 -8.51 13.57 24.70
CA SER A 21 -9.44 14.30 25.55
C SER A 21 -10.42 13.40 26.34
N LYS A 22 -10.58 12.14 25.88
CA LYS A 22 -11.41 11.16 26.61
C LYS A 22 -10.66 10.42 27.72
N LYS A 23 -9.33 10.47 27.76
CA LYS A 23 -8.52 9.62 28.64
C LYS A 23 -7.79 10.35 29.76
N ASN A 24 -7.76 11.67 29.80
CA ASN A 24 -7.07 12.51 30.83
C ASN A 24 -5.63 12.08 31.15
N ASN A 25 -4.92 11.41 30.23
CA ASN A 25 -3.56 10.92 30.43
C ASN A 25 -2.67 11.37 29.27
N ASP A 26 -1.40 11.59 29.57
CA ASP A 26 -0.39 11.79 28.53
C ASP A 26 -0.29 10.57 27.62
N ILE A 27 -0.24 10.81 26.32
CA ILE A 27 -0.07 9.76 25.32
C ILE A 27 1.26 9.96 24.62
N LYS A 28 2.09 8.92 24.67
CA LYS A 28 3.31 8.83 23.87
C LYS A 28 2.96 8.22 22.51
N LEU A 29 3.31 8.91 21.44
CA LEU A 29 3.17 8.40 20.06
C LEU A 29 4.51 7.82 19.61
N SER A 30 4.46 6.82 18.74
CA SER A 30 5.63 6.25 18.05
C SER A 30 6.17 7.15 16.93
N LEU A 31 5.44 8.21 16.60
CA LEU A 31 5.76 9.10 15.48
C LEU A 31 7.02 9.92 15.74
N ASP A 32 7.98 9.88 14.80
CA ASP A 32 9.12 10.79 14.76
C ASP A 32 8.74 12.06 13.99
N ILE A 33 8.70 13.19 14.67
CA ILE A 33 8.24 14.46 14.10
C ILE A 33 9.17 14.98 12.99
N GLN A 34 10.47 14.69 13.08
CA GLN A 34 11.44 15.13 12.06
C GLN A 34 11.30 14.29 10.79
N ILE A 35 11.18 12.98 10.94
CA ILE A 35 10.93 12.06 9.83
C ILE A 35 9.57 12.39 9.19
N GLN A 36 8.54 12.55 10.00
CA GLN A 36 7.21 12.93 9.56
C GLN A 36 7.22 14.20 8.70
N LYS A 37 7.95 15.25 9.15
CA LYS A 37 8.06 16.50 8.41
C LYS A 37 8.77 16.32 7.07
N LYS A 38 9.89 15.61 7.03
CA LYS A 38 10.65 15.36 5.80
C LYS A 38 9.81 14.62 4.76
N ILE A 39 9.11 13.56 5.21
CA ILE A 39 8.23 12.78 4.33
C ILE A 39 7.08 13.65 3.84
N TYR A 40 6.48 14.46 4.71
CA TYR A 40 5.42 15.39 4.34
C TYR A 40 5.88 16.36 3.25
N ASP A 41 7.02 17.03 3.45
CA ASP A 41 7.54 18.03 2.52
C ASP A 41 7.82 17.39 1.13
N SER A 42 8.40 16.19 1.10
CA SER A 42 8.64 15.44 -0.14
C SER A 42 7.33 15.04 -0.83
N LEU A 43 6.43 14.40 -0.09
CA LEU A 43 5.16 13.92 -0.63
C LEU A 43 4.28 15.07 -1.12
N TYR A 44 4.33 16.22 -0.45
CA TYR A 44 3.59 17.41 -0.84
C TYR A 44 4.08 17.95 -2.20
N ASN A 45 5.40 18.04 -2.39
CA ASN A 45 5.98 18.45 -3.66
C ASN A 45 5.58 17.51 -4.80
N ASP A 46 5.65 16.20 -4.55
CA ASP A 46 5.24 15.19 -5.54
C ASP A 46 3.74 15.27 -5.83
N THR A 47 2.90 15.52 -4.82
CA THR A 47 1.46 15.70 -4.99
C THR A 47 1.14 16.91 -5.86
N ILE A 48 1.85 18.03 -5.68
CA ILE A 48 1.66 19.21 -6.52
C ILE A 48 2.10 18.94 -7.97
N ASN A 49 3.25 18.29 -8.15
CA ASN A 49 3.84 18.06 -9.49
C ASN A 49 3.04 17.02 -10.30
N LEU A 50 2.57 15.95 -9.66
CA LEU A 50 1.88 14.83 -10.31
C LEU A 50 0.36 14.98 -10.32
N ASN A 51 -0.17 15.87 -9.46
CA ASN A 51 -1.59 16.19 -9.32
C ASN A 51 -2.51 14.97 -9.14
N PRO A 52 -2.18 13.98 -8.29
CA PRO A 52 -3.10 12.91 -7.96
C PRO A 52 -4.24 13.42 -7.07
N ASP A 53 -5.35 12.66 -6.99
CA ASP A 53 -6.47 12.97 -6.10
C ASP A 53 -6.03 12.95 -4.63
N TYR A 54 -5.18 12.01 -4.27
CA TYR A 54 -4.57 11.88 -2.95
C TYR A 54 -3.21 11.21 -3.00
N SER A 55 -2.40 11.49 -1.99
CA SER A 55 -1.10 10.88 -1.78
C SER A 55 -0.98 10.40 -0.34
N MET A 56 -0.31 9.27 -0.16
CA MET A 56 -0.15 8.64 1.15
C MET A 56 1.24 8.05 1.31
N ASN A 57 1.78 8.16 2.52
CA ASN A 57 3.00 7.46 2.92
C ASN A 57 2.86 6.97 4.36
N ILE A 58 3.27 5.73 4.60
CA ILE A 58 3.40 5.12 5.93
C ILE A 58 4.79 4.56 6.04
N LEU A 59 5.51 4.94 7.09
CA LEU A 59 6.81 4.39 7.41
C LEU A 59 6.72 3.60 8.72
N ILE A 60 7.16 2.33 8.66
CA ILE A 60 7.17 1.41 9.78
C ILE A 60 8.61 1.04 10.09
N ASP A 61 8.99 1.11 11.37
CA ASP A 61 10.22 0.52 11.86
C ASP A 61 9.99 -0.98 12.05
N LEU A 62 10.71 -1.79 11.28
CA LEU A 62 10.59 -3.26 11.33
C LEU A 62 11.17 -3.88 12.62
N THR A 63 11.96 -3.15 13.37
CA THR A 63 12.55 -3.65 14.63
C THR A 63 11.57 -3.49 15.79
N SER A 64 10.94 -2.32 15.88
CA SER A 64 9.94 -2.02 16.93
C SER A 64 8.50 -2.35 16.50
N GLU A 65 8.27 -2.62 15.21
CA GLU A 65 6.96 -2.81 14.60
C GLU A 65 6.03 -1.59 14.75
N GLU A 66 6.63 -0.41 14.97
CA GLU A 66 5.89 0.83 15.19
C GLU A 66 5.82 1.70 13.93
N ILE A 67 4.71 2.43 13.79
CA ILE A 67 4.56 3.45 12.74
C ILE A 67 5.32 4.70 13.18
N VAL A 68 6.41 5.03 12.50
CA VAL A 68 7.24 6.21 12.77
C VAL A 68 6.83 7.44 11.95
N SER A 69 6.11 7.23 10.84
CA SER A 69 5.51 8.31 10.05
C SER A 69 4.24 7.85 9.36
N ASN A 70 3.25 8.73 9.32
CA ASN A 70 2.00 8.52 8.58
C ASN A 70 1.55 9.86 7.99
N VAL A 71 1.63 9.98 6.66
CA VAL A 71 1.27 11.19 5.92
C VAL A 71 0.17 10.85 4.93
N PHE A 72 -0.88 11.66 4.95
CA PHE A 72 -1.95 11.62 3.96
C PHE A 72 -2.23 13.04 3.45
N ILE A 73 -2.36 13.21 2.14
CA ILE A 73 -2.67 14.48 1.49
C ILE A 73 -3.85 14.23 0.55
N ASP A 74 -4.98 14.88 0.80
CA ASP A 74 -6.12 14.92 -0.12
C ASP A 74 -6.03 16.19 -0.98
N ASN A 75 -5.73 16.03 -2.25
CA ASN A 75 -5.55 17.12 -3.19
C ASN A 75 -6.87 17.65 -3.77
N ARG A 76 -7.99 16.94 -3.55
CA ARG A 76 -9.32 17.33 -4.04
C ARG A 76 -9.93 18.46 -3.20
N ILE A 77 -9.43 18.63 -1.96
CA ILE A 77 -9.92 19.69 -1.07
C ILE A 77 -9.30 21.00 -1.50
N SER A 78 -10.05 21.83 -2.20
CA SER A 78 -9.61 23.09 -2.83
C SER A 78 -9.19 24.19 -1.87
N ASN A 79 -9.50 24.09 -0.58
CA ASN A 79 -9.00 24.97 0.45
C ASN A 79 -7.75 24.34 1.08
N LYS A 80 -6.58 24.82 0.72
CA LYS A 80 -5.22 24.50 1.20
C LYS A 80 -5.02 24.59 2.74
N ARG A 81 -6.05 24.45 3.53
CA ARG A 81 -6.00 24.14 4.94
C ARG A 81 -5.86 22.63 5.04
N PHE A 82 -4.65 22.22 5.27
CA PHE A 82 -4.18 20.88 5.51
C PHE A 82 -5.03 20.20 6.61
N ASP A 83 -6.21 19.72 6.24
CA ASP A 83 -6.88 18.71 7.03
C ASP A 83 -6.18 17.39 6.70
N GLN A 84 -5.01 17.22 7.34
CA GLN A 84 -4.35 15.92 7.44
C GLN A 84 -5.26 15.07 8.32
N THR A 85 -6.31 14.57 7.72
CA THR A 85 -7.07 13.52 8.34
C THR A 85 -6.15 12.32 8.42
N LEU A 86 -5.82 11.87 9.64
CA LEU A 86 -5.47 10.49 9.86
C LEU A 86 -6.69 9.70 9.40
N LEU A 87 -6.75 9.39 8.10
CA LEU A 87 -7.72 8.42 7.65
C LEU A 87 -7.38 7.14 8.40
N PRO A 88 -8.34 6.55 9.10
CA PRO A 88 -8.13 5.23 9.64
C PRO A 88 -7.76 4.36 8.44
N LEU A 89 -6.54 3.86 8.38
CA LEU A 89 -6.00 3.03 7.29
C LEU A 89 -6.96 1.89 6.92
N LYS A 90 -7.68 1.37 7.92
CA LYS A 90 -8.72 0.34 7.77
C LYS A 90 -9.91 0.75 6.90
N ASP A 91 -10.18 2.04 6.74
CA ASP A 91 -11.35 2.54 6.00
C ASP A 91 -10.97 2.97 4.57
N LEU A 92 -9.66 3.00 4.26
CA LEU A 92 -9.15 3.38 2.96
C LEU A 92 -9.20 2.17 2.01
N LYS A 93 -10.05 2.26 1.01
CA LYS A 93 -10.13 1.26 -0.06
C LYS A 93 -9.55 1.85 -1.33
N PHE A 94 -8.47 1.26 -1.82
CA PHE A 94 -7.85 1.65 -3.09
C PHE A 94 -7.30 0.42 -3.83
N ASP A 95 -7.10 0.57 -5.13
CA ASP A 95 -6.50 -0.46 -5.95
C ASP A 95 -4.97 -0.41 -5.80
N PHE A 96 -4.38 -1.47 -5.27
CA PHE A 96 -2.93 -1.62 -5.12
C PHE A 96 -2.20 -1.77 -6.45
N GLY A 97 -2.93 -2.03 -7.53
CA GLY A 97 -2.33 -2.27 -8.83
C GLY A 97 -1.28 -3.37 -8.79
N SER A 98 -0.16 -3.15 -9.46
CA SER A 98 0.92 -4.14 -9.58
C SER A 98 1.65 -4.47 -8.28
N VAL A 99 1.55 -3.66 -7.24
CA VAL A 99 2.13 -3.97 -5.92
C VAL A 99 1.51 -5.25 -5.36
N PHE A 100 0.25 -5.53 -5.69
CA PHE A 100 -0.45 -6.74 -5.28
C PHE A 100 0.19 -8.05 -5.78
N LYS A 101 0.99 -8.00 -6.86
CA LYS A 101 1.73 -9.16 -7.38
C LYS A 101 2.71 -9.73 -6.35
N THR A 102 3.27 -8.89 -5.48
CA THR A 102 4.14 -9.33 -4.38
C THR A 102 3.41 -10.28 -3.44
N PHE A 103 2.18 -9.98 -3.08
CA PHE A 103 1.36 -10.86 -2.24
C PHE A 103 1.02 -12.17 -2.95
N THR A 104 0.75 -12.12 -4.27
CA THR A 104 0.49 -13.33 -5.07
C THR A 104 1.69 -14.26 -5.07
N VAL A 105 2.89 -13.73 -5.31
CA VAL A 105 4.13 -14.52 -5.31
C VAL A 105 4.47 -15.02 -3.92
N TYR A 106 4.37 -14.17 -2.89
CA TYR A 106 4.58 -14.56 -1.49
C TYR A 106 3.67 -15.73 -1.10
N SER A 107 2.36 -15.63 -1.37
CA SER A 107 1.41 -16.69 -1.05
C SER A 107 1.77 -18.00 -1.78
N ALA A 108 2.17 -17.92 -3.05
CA ALA A 108 2.54 -19.11 -3.82
C ALA A 108 3.81 -19.80 -3.27
N ILE A 109 4.80 -19.04 -2.84
CA ILE A 109 6.02 -19.55 -2.21
C ILE A 109 5.71 -20.12 -0.82
N LYS A 110 4.99 -19.39 0.02
CA LYS A 110 4.60 -19.82 1.36
C LYS A 110 3.87 -21.15 1.35
N ASN A 111 2.98 -21.34 0.38
CA ASN A 111 2.23 -22.58 0.19
C ASN A 111 2.97 -23.65 -0.63
N GLN A 112 4.27 -23.46 -0.89
CA GLN A 112 5.13 -24.40 -1.63
C GLN A 112 4.59 -24.80 -3.00
N LYS A 113 3.92 -23.86 -3.69
CA LYS A 113 3.35 -24.06 -5.01
C LYS A 113 4.31 -23.68 -6.13
N ILE A 114 5.29 -22.85 -5.84
CA ILE A 114 6.33 -22.39 -6.76
C ILE A 114 7.66 -22.19 -6.03
N ASP A 115 8.76 -22.17 -6.79
CA ASP A 115 10.08 -21.74 -6.34
C ASP A 115 10.48 -20.42 -7.02
N LEU A 116 11.33 -19.61 -6.37
CA LEU A 116 11.80 -18.34 -6.94
C LEU A 116 12.57 -18.52 -8.26
N ASN A 117 13.19 -19.68 -8.46
CA ASN A 117 13.95 -20.04 -9.65
C ASN A 117 13.10 -20.74 -10.71
N GLU A 118 11.84 -21.00 -10.42
CA GLU A 118 10.92 -21.62 -11.38
C GLU A 118 10.67 -20.72 -12.57
N TYR A 119 10.53 -21.31 -13.76
CA TYR A 119 10.29 -20.59 -15.00
C TYR A 119 8.84 -20.72 -15.45
N PHE A 120 8.29 -19.63 -15.94
CA PHE A 120 6.96 -19.53 -16.51
C PHE A 120 7.02 -19.08 -17.97
N ASP A 121 6.30 -19.79 -18.84
CA ASP A 121 6.13 -19.37 -20.23
C ASP A 121 5.11 -18.23 -20.33
N VAL A 122 5.61 -17.03 -20.48
CA VAL A 122 4.81 -15.79 -20.58
C VAL A 122 4.67 -15.32 -22.05
N ASP A 123 5.01 -16.14 -23.03
CA ASP A 123 4.92 -15.74 -24.45
C ASP A 123 3.48 -15.53 -24.90
N LYS A 124 2.59 -16.41 -24.47
CA LYS A 124 1.19 -16.40 -24.90
C LYS A 124 0.34 -15.46 -24.05
N PRO A 125 -0.57 -14.71 -24.67
CA PRO A 125 -1.57 -13.95 -23.93
C PRO A 125 -2.37 -14.85 -22.98
N VAL A 126 -2.64 -14.35 -21.78
CA VAL A 126 -3.46 -15.09 -20.81
C VAL A 126 -4.90 -14.59 -20.88
N LEU A 127 -5.84 -15.53 -21.01
CA LEU A 127 -7.26 -15.21 -21.01
C LEU A 127 -7.84 -15.31 -19.60
N ILE A 128 -8.58 -14.27 -19.20
CA ILE A 128 -9.43 -14.25 -17.99
C ILE A 128 -10.84 -13.88 -18.42
N GLY A 129 -11.73 -14.87 -18.44
CA GLY A 129 -13.03 -14.70 -19.07
C GLY A 129 -12.88 -14.31 -20.54
N SER A 130 -13.44 -13.19 -20.95
CA SER A 130 -13.31 -12.65 -22.31
C SER A 130 -12.13 -11.67 -22.48
N LYS A 131 -11.40 -11.34 -21.40
CA LYS A 131 -10.29 -10.38 -21.45
C LYS A 131 -8.97 -11.07 -21.79
N VAL A 132 -8.27 -10.53 -22.77
CA VAL A 132 -6.88 -10.87 -23.09
C VAL A 132 -5.95 -10.03 -22.26
N ILE A 133 -5.11 -10.65 -21.45
CA ILE A 133 -4.12 -9.98 -20.60
C ILE A 133 -2.76 -10.04 -21.28
N ASN A 134 -2.16 -8.85 -21.43
CA ASN A 134 -0.83 -8.67 -21.99
C ASN A 134 0.09 -8.01 -20.99
N ASP A 135 1.39 -8.14 -21.20
CA ASP A 135 2.41 -7.37 -20.51
C ASP A 135 2.65 -6.02 -21.20
N PHE A 136 3.01 -5.02 -20.43
CA PHE A 136 3.41 -3.71 -20.93
C PHE A 136 4.61 -3.17 -20.12
N PRO A 137 5.72 -2.79 -20.79
CA PRO A 137 6.02 -3.08 -22.18
C PRO A 137 6.09 -4.60 -22.45
N ARG A 138 5.98 -5.02 -23.71
CA ARG A 138 6.07 -6.46 -24.04
C ARG A 138 7.45 -6.98 -23.64
N ASN A 139 7.46 -7.98 -22.77
CA ASN A 139 8.70 -8.60 -22.32
C ASN A 139 9.29 -9.46 -23.44
N SER A 140 10.61 -9.34 -23.65
CA SER A 140 11.35 -10.10 -24.66
C SER A 140 11.99 -11.38 -24.12
N GLU A 141 12.09 -11.51 -22.80
CA GLU A 141 12.66 -12.68 -22.15
C GLU A 141 11.57 -13.71 -21.88
N ILE A 142 11.70 -14.86 -22.51
CA ILE A 142 10.73 -15.96 -22.46
C ILE A 142 11.53 -17.27 -22.48
N PRO A 143 11.33 -18.17 -21.50
CA PRO A 143 10.50 -18.05 -20.29
C PRO A 143 11.07 -17.08 -19.23
N MET A 144 10.24 -16.64 -18.27
CA MET A 144 10.66 -15.76 -17.18
C MET A 144 10.70 -16.49 -15.83
N GLN A 145 11.76 -16.23 -15.05
CA GLN A 145 11.80 -16.67 -13.66
C GLN A 145 10.80 -15.86 -12.78
N VAL A 146 10.37 -16.45 -11.67
CA VAL A 146 9.48 -15.78 -10.71
C VAL A 146 10.04 -14.43 -10.25
N ALA A 147 11.34 -14.35 -10.00
CA ALA A 147 12.01 -13.09 -9.63
C ALA A 147 11.89 -12.02 -10.74
N ASP A 148 12.03 -12.41 -12.01
CA ASP A 148 11.90 -11.50 -13.15
C ASP A 148 10.44 -11.08 -13.39
N ILE A 149 9.48 -11.98 -13.12
CA ILE A 149 8.05 -11.66 -13.17
C ILE A 149 7.73 -10.50 -12.23
N LEU A 150 8.26 -10.50 -10.99
CA LEU A 150 8.12 -9.38 -10.07
C LEU A 150 8.87 -8.14 -10.55
N LYS A 151 10.16 -8.30 -10.88
CA LYS A 151 11.05 -7.19 -11.27
C LYS A 151 10.51 -6.43 -12.50
N LYS A 152 9.98 -7.16 -13.48
CA LYS A 152 9.42 -6.59 -14.72
C LYS A 152 7.92 -6.34 -14.64
N SER A 153 7.32 -6.65 -13.50
CA SER A 153 5.87 -6.49 -13.26
C SER A 153 5.00 -7.20 -14.32
N SER A 154 5.37 -8.42 -14.72
CA SER A 154 4.63 -9.20 -15.70
C SER A 154 3.21 -9.51 -15.21
N ASN A 155 2.20 -9.08 -15.95
CA ASN A 155 0.80 -9.41 -15.68
C ASN A 155 0.51 -10.88 -15.97
N ARG A 156 1.05 -11.38 -17.11
CA ARG A 156 0.88 -12.77 -17.52
C ARG A 156 1.53 -13.72 -16.52
N GLY A 157 2.77 -13.44 -16.12
CA GLY A 157 3.49 -14.23 -15.12
C GLY A 157 2.75 -14.28 -13.78
N ALA A 158 2.28 -13.16 -13.29
CA ALA A 158 1.51 -13.10 -12.05
C ALA A 158 0.22 -13.94 -12.10
N ILE A 159 -0.48 -13.94 -13.24
CA ILE A 159 -1.68 -14.77 -13.42
C ILE A 159 -1.33 -16.25 -13.49
N LEU A 160 -0.24 -16.62 -14.17
CA LEU A 160 0.20 -18.01 -14.24
C LEU A 160 0.58 -18.53 -12.84
N ILE A 161 1.32 -17.73 -12.05
CA ILE A 161 1.62 -18.04 -10.65
C ILE A 161 0.32 -18.18 -9.84
N ARG A 162 -0.64 -17.26 -10.01
CA ARG A 162 -1.93 -17.32 -9.31
C ARG A 162 -2.72 -18.59 -9.65
N ARG A 163 -2.60 -19.11 -10.87
CA ARG A 163 -3.26 -20.37 -11.26
C ARG A 163 -2.71 -21.60 -10.54
N ASN A 164 -1.45 -21.57 -10.11
CA ASN A 164 -0.85 -22.63 -9.30
C ASN A 164 -1.37 -22.63 -7.86
N LEU A 165 -1.90 -21.49 -7.40
CA LEU A 165 -2.67 -21.38 -6.14
C LEU A 165 -4.08 -21.93 -6.41
N ASN A 166 -4.32 -23.18 -6.11
CA ASN A 166 -5.55 -23.90 -6.47
C ASN A 166 -6.82 -23.40 -5.76
N CYS A 167 -6.72 -22.45 -4.81
CA CYS A 167 -7.87 -22.02 -4.03
C CYS A 167 -7.80 -20.52 -3.63
N ILE A 168 -8.94 -19.83 -3.76
CA ILE A 168 -9.14 -18.48 -3.20
C ILE A 168 -8.96 -18.46 -1.68
N ASN A 169 -9.21 -19.57 -1.01
CA ASN A 169 -9.11 -19.70 0.43
C ASN A 169 -7.67 -19.65 0.94
N GLU A 170 -6.69 -20.23 0.20
CA GLU A 170 -5.28 -20.14 0.56
C GLU A 170 -4.79 -18.68 0.57
N PHE A 171 -5.26 -17.88 -0.38
CA PHE A 171 -4.91 -16.47 -0.48
C PHE A 171 -5.58 -15.59 0.60
N LYS A 172 -6.80 -15.93 1.02
CA LYS A 172 -7.50 -15.21 2.11
C LYS A 172 -6.83 -15.42 3.46
N VAL A 173 -6.41 -16.66 3.76
CA VAL A 173 -5.72 -16.98 5.03
C VAL A 173 -4.41 -16.19 5.17
N ASP A 174 -3.68 -15.97 4.07
CA ASP A 174 -2.41 -15.23 4.10
C ASP A 174 -2.58 -13.72 4.29
N LEU A 175 -3.76 -13.17 4.01
CA LEU A 175 -4.06 -11.74 4.25
C LEU A 175 -4.62 -11.46 5.63
N ASP A 176 -5.11 -12.49 6.33
CA ASP A 176 -5.71 -12.39 7.66
C ASP A 176 -4.69 -12.69 8.79
N GLN A 177 -3.43 -13.03 8.48
CA GLN A 177 -2.31 -13.22 9.39
C GLN A 177 -1.40 -11.99 9.42
#